data_af124e1dfb0c86142dfb7665cc945358
#
_entry.id   af124e1dfb0c86142dfb7665cc945358
#
_cell.length_a   1.000
_cell.length_b   1.000
_cell.length_c   1.000
_cell.angle_alpha   90.00
_cell.angle_beta   90.00
_cell.angle_gamma   90.00
#
_symmetry.space_group_name_H-M   'P 1'
#
loop_
_entity.id
_entity.type
_entity.pdbx_description
1 polymer ?
#
loop_
_entity_poly.entity_id
_entity_poly.type
_entity_poly.pdbx_seq_one_letter_code
_entity_poly.pdbx_strand_id
1 'polypeptide(L)'
;MTPTLLPDVAVGIGLRQPHYREVFERRPALGFLEVHSENFFLDGGASMHALERARAAYPVSLHGVGLSLGSADRLADAHLAKLKRLVERIEPAIVSEHLCWGGVGGVHFNDLLPLPHTGETLALLAARIGRVQDELGRTILVENLSAYVEFRDGDMTETAFLAELARRTGCGLLLDINNLYVNAVNFGFDPVARLAELAASSIGQMHLAGHTVTDDCLIDTHGSAVCDPVWALYDEA
;
A
#
# COMPACT_ATOMS: atom_id res chain seq x y z
N MET A 1 18.29 -12.61 13.38
CA MET A 1 18.30 -13.17 12.01
C MET A 1 18.53 -12.01 11.04
N THR A 2 19.30 -12.17 10.00
CA THR A 2 19.52 -11.11 9.02
C THR A 2 18.21 -10.88 8.25
N PRO A 3 17.77 -9.63 8.03
CA PRO A 3 16.58 -9.39 7.22
C PRO A 3 16.78 -10.04 5.85
N THR A 4 15.77 -10.78 5.40
CA THR A 4 15.82 -11.40 4.07
C THR A 4 15.61 -10.28 3.06
N LEU A 5 16.67 -9.85 2.40
CA LEU A 5 16.58 -8.88 1.32
C LEU A 5 15.85 -9.53 0.14
N LEU A 6 14.96 -8.77 -0.49
CA LEU A 6 14.39 -9.16 -1.77
C LEU A 6 15.46 -9.04 -2.86
N PRO A 7 15.46 -9.89 -3.90
CA PRO A 7 16.25 -9.65 -5.09
C PRO A 7 15.79 -8.34 -5.77
N ASP A 8 16.64 -7.73 -6.60
CA ASP A 8 16.37 -6.44 -7.26
C ASP A 8 15.05 -6.42 -8.04
N VAL A 9 14.62 -7.57 -8.55
CA VAL A 9 13.28 -7.77 -9.13
C VAL A 9 12.69 -9.05 -8.55
N ALA A 10 11.57 -8.93 -7.89
CA ALA A 10 10.85 -10.04 -7.28
C ALA A 10 9.36 -9.95 -7.61
N VAL A 11 8.79 -11.04 -8.09
CA VAL A 11 7.35 -11.18 -8.30
C VAL A 11 6.75 -11.87 -7.08
N GLY A 12 5.71 -11.28 -6.51
CA GLY A 12 4.97 -11.81 -5.37
C GLY A 12 3.47 -11.86 -5.62
N ILE A 13 2.75 -12.44 -4.68
CA ILE A 13 1.28 -12.46 -4.68
C ILE A 13 0.72 -12.16 -3.30
N GLY A 14 -0.50 -11.62 -3.27
CA GLY A 14 -1.28 -11.49 -2.05
C GLY A 14 -1.66 -12.87 -1.50
N LEU A 15 -1.20 -13.18 -0.29
CA LEU A 15 -1.55 -14.44 0.38
C LEU A 15 -2.89 -14.31 1.08
N ARG A 16 -3.93 -14.93 0.53
CA ARG A 16 -5.29 -14.95 1.07
C ARG A 16 -5.65 -16.33 1.62
N GLN A 17 -6.52 -16.37 2.64
CA GLN A 17 -6.92 -17.60 3.32
C GLN A 17 -7.33 -18.76 2.38
N PRO A 18 -8.10 -18.54 1.31
CA PRO A 18 -8.50 -19.61 0.39
C PRO A 18 -7.30 -20.31 -0.29
N HIS A 19 -6.18 -19.61 -0.42
CA HIS A 19 -4.99 -20.09 -1.14
C HIS A 19 -3.91 -20.69 -0.22
N TYR A 20 -4.07 -20.63 1.12
CA TYR A 20 -3.06 -21.11 2.06
C TYR A 20 -2.63 -22.55 1.77
N ARG A 21 -3.60 -23.45 1.58
CA ARG A 21 -3.30 -24.85 1.32
C ARG A 21 -2.45 -25.01 0.07
N GLU A 22 -2.86 -24.41 -1.03
CA GLU A 22 -2.17 -24.53 -2.32
C GLU A 22 -0.75 -23.97 -2.23
N VAL A 23 -0.58 -22.77 -1.70
CA VAL A 23 0.74 -22.12 -1.55
C VAL A 23 1.66 -22.97 -0.67
N PHE A 24 1.17 -23.51 0.44
CA PHE A 24 1.99 -24.28 1.37
C PHE A 24 2.32 -25.70 0.88
N GLU A 25 1.45 -26.33 0.10
CA GLU A 25 1.68 -27.65 -0.46
C GLU A 25 2.56 -27.60 -1.70
N ARG A 26 2.25 -26.68 -2.65
CA ARG A 26 2.94 -26.59 -3.94
C ARG A 26 4.23 -25.81 -3.89
N ARG A 27 4.36 -24.87 -2.95
CA ARG A 27 5.52 -23.98 -2.81
C ARG A 27 5.94 -23.36 -4.14
N PRO A 28 5.05 -22.58 -4.81
CA PRO A 28 5.37 -21.95 -6.07
C PRO A 28 6.64 -21.08 -5.96
N ALA A 29 7.38 -20.96 -7.06
CA ALA A 29 8.59 -20.15 -7.11
C ALA A 29 8.21 -18.66 -7.15
N LEU A 30 8.00 -18.05 -5.98
CA LEU A 30 7.68 -16.63 -5.79
C LEU A 30 8.80 -15.93 -5.04
N GLY A 31 9.00 -14.65 -5.34
CA GLY A 31 9.97 -13.81 -4.66
C GLY A 31 9.51 -13.43 -3.25
N PHE A 32 8.22 -13.21 -3.05
CA PHE A 32 7.63 -12.86 -1.75
C PHE A 32 6.13 -13.17 -1.68
N LEU A 33 5.59 -13.11 -0.47
CA LEU A 33 4.15 -13.14 -0.22
C LEU A 33 3.74 -11.85 0.50
N GLU A 34 2.61 -11.27 0.10
CA GLU A 34 2.06 -10.09 0.77
C GLU A 34 0.80 -10.43 1.55
N VAL A 35 0.65 -9.79 2.69
CA VAL A 35 -0.53 -9.95 3.56
C VAL A 35 -1.00 -8.62 4.10
N HIS A 36 -2.31 -8.49 4.36
CA HIS A 36 -2.84 -7.36 5.11
C HIS A 36 -2.47 -7.48 6.58
N SER A 37 -1.76 -6.48 7.09
CA SER A 37 -1.21 -6.45 8.45
C SER A 37 -2.28 -6.66 9.51
N GLU A 38 -3.44 -6.06 9.35
CA GLU A 38 -4.55 -6.04 10.30
C GLU A 38 -5.13 -7.44 10.57
N ASN A 39 -5.04 -8.34 9.60
CA ASN A 39 -5.49 -9.73 9.75
C ASN A 39 -4.64 -10.54 10.75
N PHE A 40 -3.51 -9.99 11.18
CA PHE A 40 -2.52 -10.65 12.02
C PHE A 40 -2.21 -9.89 13.31
N PHE A 41 -3.08 -8.98 13.74
CA PHE A 41 -2.90 -8.22 14.99
C PHE A 41 -3.26 -8.98 16.27
N LEU A 42 -3.74 -10.21 16.14
CA LEU A 42 -3.93 -11.12 17.28
C LEU A 42 -2.63 -11.85 17.59
N ASP A 43 -2.34 -12.04 18.86
CA ASP A 43 -1.07 -12.62 19.33
C ASP A 43 -0.91 -14.13 19.01
N GLY A 44 -1.92 -14.79 18.43
CA GLY A 44 -1.89 -16.20 18.10
C GLY A 44 -3.04 -16.65 17.20
N GLY A 45 -3.29 -17.96 17.19
CA GLY A 45 -4.35 -18.58 16.40
C GLY A 45 -3.89 -19.03 15.02
N ALA A 46 -4.85 -19.54 14.23
CA ALA A 46 -4.58 -20.16 12.94
C ALA A 46 -3.97 -19.18 11.92
N SER A 47 -4.42 -17.90 11.94
CA SER A 47 -3.89 -16.86 11.04
C SER A 47 -2.41 -16.60 11.30
N MET A 48 -2.03 -16.36 12.56
CA MET A 48 -0.64 -16.11 12.92
C MET A 48 0.25 -17.31 12.59
N HIS A 49 -0.20 -18.53 12.88
CA HIS A 49 0.54 -19.74 12.51
C HIS A 49 0.74 -19.85 10.98
N ALA A 50 -0.28 -19.50 10.20
CA ALA A 50 -0.14 -19.46 8.73
C ALA A 50 0.87 -18.41 8.26
N LEU A 51 0.88 -17.23 8.88
CA LEU A 51 1.84 -16.18 8.55
C LEU A 51 3.28 -16.58 8.92
N GLU A 52 3.50 -17.17 10.08
CA GLU A 52 4.82 -17.70 10.47
C GLU A 52 5.31 -18.79 9.53
N ARG A 53 4.39 -19.67 9.09
CA ARG A 53 4.69 -20.70 8.09
C ARG A 53 5.03 -20.08 6.74
N ALA A 54 4.32 -19.03 6.32
CA ALA A 54 4.63 -18.27 5.10
C ALA A 54 6.03 -17.63 5.20
N ARG A 55 6.32 -16.96 6.33
CA ARG A 55 7.61 -16.29 6.58
C ARG A 55 8.78 -17.28 6.61
N ALA A 56 8.56 -18.52 7.07
CA ALA A 56 9.59 -19.56 7.05
C ALA A 56 9.96 -20.05 5.63
N ALA A 57 9.07 -19.83 4.65
CA ALA A 57 9.24 -20.29 3.28
C ALA A 57 9.54 -19.16 2.29
N TYR A 58 9.10 -17.93 2.56
CA TYR A 58 9.18 -16.78 1.68
C TYR A 58 9.52 -15.50 2.45
N PRO A 59 10.15 -14.50 1.81
CA PRO A 59 10.07 -13.12 2.28
C PRO A 59 8.59 -12.69 2.39
N VAL A 60 8.27 -11.84 3.37
CA VAL A 60 6.91 -11.34 3.57
C VAL A 60 6.88 -9.83 3.44
N SER A 61 5.90 -9.31 2.70
CA SER A 61 5.47 -7.92 2.72
C SER A 61 4.26 -7.78 3.63
N LEU A 62 4.30 -6.82 4.56
CA LEU A 62 3.19 -6.41 5.41
C LEU A 62 2.56 -5.15 4.81
N HIS A 63 1.34 -5.26 4.34
CA HIS A 63 0.60 -4.17 3.73
C HIS A 63 -0.53 -3.71 4.65
N GLY A 64 -0.49 -2.46 5.09
CA GLY A 64 -1.44 -1.88 6.02
C GLY A 64 -2.61 -1.23 5.29
N VAL A 65 -3.80 -1.39 5.87
CA VAL A 65 -5.05 -0.82 5.34
C VAL A 65 -5.81 0.02 6.37
N GLY A 66 -5.33 0.09 7.60
CA GLY A 66 -6.11 0.65 8.71
C GLY A 66 -5.40 1.67 9.59
N LEU A 67 -4.15 2.02 9.34
CA LEU A 67 -3.44 3.02 10.13
C LEU A 67 -3.98 4.44 9.89
N SER A 68 -4.63 4.66 8.74
CA SER A 68 -5.35 5.90 8.44
C SER A 68 -4.46 7.15 8.57
N LEU A 69 -3.33 7.16 7.87
CA LEU A 69 -2.29 8.18 7.94
C LEU A 69 -2.85 9.61 7.79
N GLY A 70 -3.87 9.77 6.95
CA GLY A 70 -4.48 11.06 6.65
C GLY A 70 -5.67 11.47 7.52
N SER A 71 -6.07 10.68 8.53
CA SER A 71 -7.20 11.05 9.40
C SER A 71 -7.03 12.43 10.02
N ALA A 72 -8.15 13.15 10.24
CA ALA A 72 -8.13 14.39 11.03
C ALA A 72 -7.82 14.13 12.52
N ASP A 73 -8.09 12.92 13.01
CA ASP A 73 -7.74 12.50 14.36
C ASP A 73 -6.21 12.29 14.51
N ARG A 74 -5.78 12.10 15.73
CA ARG A 74 -4.39 11.67 15.98
C ARG A 74 -4.15 10.27 15.42
N LEU A 75 -2.91 10.01 15.01
CA LEU A 75 -2.48 8.67 14.64
C LEU A 75 -2.80 7.69 15.79
N ALA A 76 -3.43 6.55 15.46
CA ALA A 76 -3.90 5.59 16.44
C ALA A 76 -2.73 4.83 17.09
N ASP A 77 -2.31 5.25 18.29
CA ASP A 77 -1.19 4.65 19.03
C ASP A 77 -1.36 3.13 19.23
N ALA A 78 -2.58 2.69 19.51
CA ALA A 78 -2.87 1.27 19.71
C ALA A 78 -2.70 0.45 18.42
N HIS A 79 -3.04 1.02 17.26
CA HIS A 79 -2.82 0.39 15.97
C HIS A 79 -1.33 0.30 15.64
N LEU A 80 -0.63 1.41 15.77
CA LEU A 80 0.82 1.47 15.52
C LEU A 80 1.59 0.50 16.44
N ALA A 81 1.20 0.38 17.71
CA ALA A 81 1.80 -0.59 18.63
C ALA A 81 1.55 -2.05 18.21
N LYS A 82 0.37 -2.36 17.62
CA LYS A 82 0.11 -3.71 17.06
C LYS A 82 0.97 -3.96 15.83
N LEU A 83 1.05 -2.99 14.93
CA LEU A 83 1.89 -3.09 13.73
C LEU A 83 3.37 -3.30 14.12
N LYS A 84 3.87 -2.54 15.10
CA LYS A 84 5.24 -2.68 15.61
C LYS A 84 5.50 -4.10 16.10
N ARG A 85 4.63 -4.67 16.96
CA ARG A 85 4.78 -6.06 17.44
C ARG A 85 4.78 -7.06 16.28
N LEU A 86 3.91 -6.86 15.28
CA LEU A 86 3.87 -7.72 14.11
C LEU A 86 5.17 -7.63 13.31
N VAL A 87 5.68 -6.42 13.09
CA VAL A 87 6.96 -6.18 12.40
C VAL A 87 8.12 -6.84 13.15
N GLU A 88 8.20 -6.68 14.47
CA GLU A 88 9.22 -7.31 15.30
C GLU A 88 9.16 -8.84 15.27
N ARG A 89 7.95 -9.41 15.19
CA ARG A 89 7.74 -10.87 15.16
C ARG A 89 8.05 -11.51 13.81
N ILE A 90 7.63 -10.83 12.73
CA ILE A 90 7.70 -11.39 11.37
C ILE A 90 8.98 -10.99 10.65
N GLU A 91 9.60 -9.86 11.05
CA GLU A 91 10.77 -9.29 10.37
C GLU A 91 10.53 -9.22 8.85
N PRO A 92 9.48 -8.50 8.39
CA PRO A 92 9.09 -8.45 7.00
C PRO A 92 10.16 -7.79 6.13
N ALA A 93 10.22 -8.14 4.85
CA ALA A 93 11.07 -7.46 3.88
C ALA A 93 10.57 -6.04 3.61
N ILE A 94 9.25 -5.88 3.47
CA ILE A 94 8.58 -4.61 3.18
C ILE A 94 7.47 -4.36 4.21
N VAL A 95 7.23 -3.09 4.53
CA VAL A 95 6.05 -2.59 5.23
C VAL A 95 5.49 -1.44 4.42
N SER A 96 4.21 -1.48 4.08
CA SER A 96 3.52 -0.43 3.32
C SER A 96 2.21 -0.02 3.97
N GLU A 97 1.72 1.17 3.63
CA GLU A 97 0.44 1.73 4.08
C GLU A 97 -0.12 2.67 3.00
N HIS A 98 -1.43 2.89 3.00
CA HIS A 98 -2.10 3.73 2.01
C HIS A 98 -2.06 5.22 2.32
N LEU A 99 -2.03 6.04 1.27
CA LEU A 99 -2.22 7.50 1.33
C LEU A 99 -3.71 7.83 1.51
N CYS A 100 -4.27 7.50 2.65
CA CYS A 100 -5.71 7.60 2.88
C CYS A 100 -6.09 8.03 4.29
N TRP A 101 -7.36 8.28 4.48
CA TRP A 101 -8.01 8.23 5.77
C TRP A 101 -9.18 7.24 5.74
N GLY A 102 -9.39 6.52 6.83
CA GLY A 102 -10.45 5.50 6.97
C GLY A 102 -11.22 5.65 8.29
N GLY A 103 -10.99 6.75 9.03
CA GLY A 103 -11.68 6.98 10.28
C GLY A 103 -11.53 8.40 10.81
N VAL A 104 -12.54 8.88 11.53
CA VAL A 104 -12.55 10.18 12.19
C VAL A 104 -13.56 10.18 13.35
N GLY A 105 -13.21 10.84 14.46
CA GLY A 105 -14.09 10.95 15.63
C GLY A 105 -14.41 9.61 16.29
N GLY A 106 -13.52 8.62 16.18
CA GLY A 106 -13.73 7.26 16.67
C GLY A 106 -14.64 6.39 15.81
N VAL A 107 -15.09 6.88 14.65
CA VAL A 107 -15.84 6.12 13.64
C VAL A 107 -14.85 5.60 12.61
N HIS A 108 -14.90 4.31 12.30
CA HIS A 108 -14.12 3.67 11.25
C HIS A 108 -15.02 3.38 10.04
N PHE A 109 -14.52 3.71 8.86
CA PHE A 109 -15.15 3.37 7.59
C PHE A 109 -14.49 2.11 7.03
N ASN A 110 -15.27 1.26 6.37
CA ASN A 110 -14.75 0.10 5.65
C ASN A 110 -14.32 0.53 4.25
N ASP A 111 -13.58 1.63 4.16
CA ASP A 111 -13.15 2.22 2.91
C ASP A 111 -11.86 3.03 3.12
N LEU A 112 -11.13 3.23 2.05
CA LEU A 112 -9.93 4.05 1.98
C LEU A 112 -10.30 5.35 1.27
N LEU A 113 -10.36 6.46 2.01
CA LEU A 113 -10.86 7.72 1.49
C LEU A 113 -9.69 8.65 1.09
N PRO A 114 -9.83 9.38 -0.04
CA PRO A 114 -8.79 10.26 -0.54
C PRO A 114 -8.61 11.50 0.35
N LEU A 115 -7.51 12.20 0.12
CA LEU A 115 -7.08 13.40 0.84
C LEU A 115 -7.01 14.60 -0.10
N PRO A 116 -7.23 15.83 0.40
CA PRO A 116 -6.87 17.01 -0.36
C PRO A 116 -5.34 17.12 -0.43
N HIS A 117 -4.78 17.19 -1.63
CA HIS A 117 -3.33 17.28 -1.84
C HIS A 117 -2.84 18.72 -1.68
N THR A 118 -2.83 19.21 -0.44
CA THR A 118 -2.44 20.57 -0.06
C THR A 118 -1.13 20.57 0.73
N GLY A 119 -0.51 21.75 0.86
CA GLY A 119 0.67 21.92 1.70
C GLY A 119 0.44 21.59 3.17
N GLU A 120 -0.77 21.82 3.69
CA GLU A 120 -1.16 21.46 5.07
C GLU A 120 -1.23 19.94 5.27
N THR A 121 -1.92 19.25 4.37
CA THR A 121 -2.04 17.78 4.40
C THR A 121 -0.67 17.12 4.23
N LEU A 122 0.18 17.67 3.36
CA LEU A 122 1.55 17.20 3.15
C LEU A 122 2.39 17.31 4.45
N ALA A 123 2.28 18.43 5.16
CA ALA A 123 2.99 18.61 6.43
C ALA A 123 2.49 17.63 7.51
N LEU A 124 1.19 17.41 7.59
CA LEU A 124 0.57 16.45 8.49
C LEU A 124 1.08 15.03 8.23
N LEU A 125 1.02 14.59 6.97
CA LEU A 125 1.45 13.25 6.57
C LEU A 125 2.95 13.06 6.75
N ALA A 126 3.76 14.07 6.43
CA ALA A 126 5.21 13.99 6.64
C ALA A 126 5.56 13.76 8.11
N ALA A 127 4.89 14.48 9.03
CA ALA A 127 5.09 14.27 10.46
C ALA A 127 4.67 12.86 10.93
N ARG A 128 3.58 12.33 10.38
CA ARG A 128 3.06 11.00 10.74
C ARG A 128 3.90 9.88 10.20
N ILE A 129 4.31 9.96 8.94
CA ILE A 129 5.20 8.99 8.33
C ILE A 129 6.53 8.95 9.06
N GLY A 130 7.10 10.13 9.39
CA GLY A 130 8.30 10.20 10.22
C GLY A 130 8.12 9.46 11.54
N ARG A 131 7.02 9.73 12.25
CA ARG A 131 6.71 9.02 13.49
C ARG A 131 6.57 7.50 13.32
N VAL A 132 5.87 7.05 12.27
CA VAL A 132 5.72 5.61 11.99
C VAL A 132 7.06 4.97 11.72
N GLN A 133 7.91 5.58 10.90
CA GLN A 133 9.25 5.09 10.60
C GLN A 133 10.14 5.04 11.85
N ASP A 134 10.10 6.06 12.71
CA ASP A 134 10.81 6.10 13.97
C ASP A 134 10.38 4.98 14.93
N GLU A 135 9.06 4.77 15.08
CA GLU A 135 8.50 3.71 15.93
C GLU A 135 8.81 2.30 15.43
N LEU A 136 8.82 2.11 14.11
CA LEU A 136 9.12 0.82 13.49
C LEU A 136 10.62 0.58 13.29
N GLY A 137 11.44 1.62 13.42
CA GLY A 137 12.89 1.57 13.18
C GLY A 137 13.25 1.23 11.73
N ARG A 138 12.38 1.57 10.76
CA ARG A 138 12.55 1.25 9.35
C ARG A 138 11.76 2.17 8.43
N THR A 139 12.18 2.25 7.18
CA THR A 139 11.42 2.89 6.10
C THR A 139 10.14 2.10 5.80
N ILE A 140 9.05 2.82 5.50
CA ILE A 140 7.81 2.26 4.97
C ILE A 140 7.61 2.72 3.53
N LEU A 141 6.74 2.02 2.78
CA LEU A 141 6.24 2.47 1.50
C LEU A 141 4.86 3.09 1.68
N VAL A 142 4.56 4.11 0.88
CA VAL A 142 3.24 4.77 0.85
C VAL A 142 2.62 4.56 -0.52
N GLU A 143 1.38 4.10 -0.54
CA GLU A 143 0.65 3.71 -1.75
C GLU A 143 -0.31 4.80 -2.22
N ASN A 144 -0.37 5.02 -3.55
CA ASN A 144 -1.40 5.81 -4.20
C ASN A 144 -2.76 5.11 -4.15
N LEU A 145 -3.83 5.90 -4.03
CA LEU A 145 -5.17 5.39 -3.80
C LEU A 145 -6.01 5.39 -5.09
N SER A 146 -6.92 4.40 -5.25
CA SER A 146 -8.05 4.58 -6.15
C SER A 146 -9.09 5.51 -5.50
N ALA A 147 -9.47 6.57 -6.21
CA ALA A 147 -10.39 7.59 -5.71
C ALA A 147 -11.65 7.70 -6.57
N TYR A 148 -12.78 8.03 -5.93
CA TYR A 148 -14.08 8.22 -6.59
C TYR A 148 -14.62 9.64 -6.37
N VAL A 149 -13.83 10.45 -5.68
CA VAL A 149 -14.08 11.88 -5.45
C VAL A 149 -12.77 12.64 -5.50
N GLU A 150 -12.81 13.86 -6.01
CA GLU A 150 -11.68 14.78 -6.00
C GLU A 150 -11.99 16.00 -5.13
N PHE A 151 -10.95 16.47 -4.44
CA PHE A 151 -11.02 17.73 -3.71
C PHE A 151 -10.73 18.90 -4.67
N ARG A 152 -11.57 19.95 -4.66
CA ARG A 152 -11.38 21.13 -5.52
C ARG A 152 -10.18 21.98 -5.13
N ASP A 153 -9.79 21.91 -3.86
CA ASP A 153 -8.76 22.78 -3.27
C ASP A 153 -7.39 22.10 -3.20
N GLY A 154 -7.10 21.15 -4.12
CA GLY A 154 -5.79 20.53 -4.24
C GLY A 154 -4.76 21.45 -4.91
N ASP A 155 -3.59 21.61 -4.28
CA ASP A 155 -2.48 22.42 -4.81
C ASP A 155 -1.60 21.66 -5.80
N MET A 156 -1.68 20.33 -5.78
CA MET A 156 -0.83 19.44 -6.58
C MET A 156 -1.54 18.12 -6.92
N THR A 157 -0.99 17.40 -7.88
CA THR A 157 -1.45 16.07 -8.26
C THR A 157 -1.11 15.04 -7.18
N GLU A 158 -1.76 13.89 -7.15
CA GLU A 158 -1.43 12.80 -6.22
C GLU A 158 0.02 12.36 -6.36
N THR A 159 0.50 12.19 -7.59
CA THR A 159 1.88 11.75 -7.88
C THR A 159 2.92 12.78 -7.47
N ALA A 160 2.70 14.06 -7.74
CA ALA A 160 3.55 15.14 -7.25
C ALA A 160 3.55 15.24 -5.71
N PHE A 161 2.39 15.01 -5.09
CA PHE A 161 2.26 14.97 -3.63
C PHE A 161 3.05 13.79 -3.03
N LEU A 162 2.95 12.58 -3.60
CA LEU A 162 3.72 11.41 -3.20
C LEU A 162 5.24 11.62 -3.38
N ALA A 163 5.65 12.19 -4.51
CA ALA A 163 7.06 12.50 -4.77
C ALA A 163 7.63 13.47 -3.71
N GLU A 164 6.88 14.51 -3.37
CA GLU A 164 7.29 15.47 -2.34
C GLU A 164 7.27 14.84 -0.94
N LEU A 165 6.32 13.94 -0.66
CA LEU A 165 6.23 13.20 0.60
C LEU A 165 7.46 12.29 0.78
N ALA A 166 7.83 11.52 -0.25
CA ALA A 166 9.03 10.69 -0.27
C ALA A 166 10.30 11.53 -0.05
N ARG A 167 10.40 12.66 -0.74
CA ARG A 167 11.53 13.59 -0.58
C ARG A 167 11.67 14.14 0.85
N ARG A 168 10.55 14.44 1.53
CA ARG A 168 10.55 15.01 2.90
C ARG A 168 10.84 13.98 3.97
N THR A 169 10.34 12.77 3.82
CA THR A 169 10.32 11.76 4.88
C THR A 169 11.31 10.63 4.67
N GLY A 170 11.85 10.49 3.45
CA GLY A 170 12.65 9.34 3.06
C GLY A 170 11.85 8.04 2.98
N CYS A 171 10.51 8.09 3.00
CA CYS A 171 9.70 6.91 2.71
C CYS A 171 9.86 6.49 1.25
N GLY A 172 9.67 5.20 0.96
CA GLY A 172 9.51 4.74 -0.41
C GLY A 172 8.05 4.83 -0.86
N LEU A 173 7.81 4.49 -2.12
CA LEU A 173 6.49 4.43 -2.72
C LEU A 173 6.11 2.98 -3.06
N LEU A 174 4.89 2.62 -2.80
CA LEU A 174 4.22 1.51 -3.43
C LEU A 174 3.34 2.12 -4.52
N LEU A 175 3.70 1.86 -5.78
CA LEU A 175 2.96 2.37 -6.92
C LEU A 175 1.94 1.31 -7.38
N ASP A 176 0.67 1.54 -7.10
CA ASP A 176 -0.40 0.73 -7.70
C ASP A 176 -0.78 1.31 -9.07
N ILE A 177 -0.40 0.55 -10.10
CA ILE A 177 -0.62 0.90 -11.51
C ILE A 177 -2.11 0.84 -11.87
N ASN A 178 -2.87 -0.10 -11.27
CA ASN A 178 -4.30 -0.19 -11.49
C ASN A 178 -5.03 1.01 -10.88
N ASN A 179 -4.66 1.46 -9.67
CA ASN A 179 -5.22 2.65 -9.03
C ASN A 179 -4.97 3.90 -9.88
N LEU A 180 -3.74 4.05 -10.39
CA LEU A 180 -3.40 5.16 -11.28
C LEU A 180 -4.24 5.12 -12.57
N TYR A 181 -4.41 3.93 -13.17
CA TYR A 181 -5.23 3.76 -14.37
C TYR A 181 -6.71 4.05 -14.09
N VAL A 182 -7.26 3.51 -13.01
CA VAL A 182 -8.65 3.75 -12.57
C VAL A 182 -8.89 5.25 -12.40
N ASN A 183 -8.02 5.94 -11.68
CA ASN A 183 -8.11 7.39 -11.49
C ASN A 183 -7.99 8.16 -12.81
N ALA A 184 -7.09 7.74 -13.70
CA ALA A 184 -6.92 8.38 -14.99
C ALA A 184 -8.18 8.33 -15.85
N VAL A 185 -8.87 7.18 -15.87
CA VAL A 185 -10.15 7.01 -16.59
C VAL A 185 -11.27 7.79 -15.91
N ASN A 186 -11.40 7.69 -14.59
CA ASN A 186 -12.48 8.32 -13.83
C ASN A 186 -12.42 9.85 -13.83
N PHE A 187 -11.21 10.41 -13.80
CA PHE A 187 -11.01 11.87 -13.71
C PHE A 187 -10.48 12.51 -14.99
N GLY A 188 -10.16 11.73 -16.02
CA GLY A 188 -9.82 12.23 -17.35
C GLY A 188 -8.44 12.88 -17.47
N PHE A 189 -7.40 12.28 -16.86
CA PHE A 189 -6.02 12.74 -17.00
C PHE A 189 -5.11 11.72 -17.70
N ASP A 190 -3.94 12.15 -18.14
CA ASP A 190 -2.92 11.27 -18.74
C ASP A 190 -2.09 10.57 -17.66
N PRO A 191 -2.19 9.22 -17.49
CA PRO A 191 -1.45 8.49 -16.48
C PRO A 191 0.06 8.46 -16.73
N VAL A 192 0.51 8.49 -17.99
CA VAL A 192 1.94 8.52 -18.34
C VAL A 192 2.57 9.84 -17.88
N ALA A 193 1.86 10.96 -18.09
CA ALA A 193 2.30 12.25 -17.57
C ALA A 193 2.41 12.25 -16.04
N ARG A 194 1.53 11.52 -15.35
CA ARG A 194 1.61 11.36 -13.88
C ARG A 194 2.78 10.50 -13.44
N LEU A 195 3.09 9.42 -14.14
CA LEU A 195 4.28 8.60 -13.87
C LEU A 195 5.57 9.44 -13.96
N ALA A 196 5.67 10.34 -14.92
CA ALA A 196 6.83 11.21 -15.09
C ALA A 196 7.09 12.17 -13.91
N GLU A 197 6.12 12.36 -13.02
CA GLU A 197 6.29 13.15 -11.78
C GLU A 197 7.03 12.37 -10.69
N LEU A 198 7.11 11.03 -10.80
CA LEU A 198 7.74 10.15 -9.83
C LEU A 198 9.20 9.86 -10.18
N ALA A 199 10.06 9.82 -9.16
CA ALA A 199 11.42 9.32 -9.34
C ALA A 199 11.42 7.78 -9.21
N ALA A 200 11.88 7.07 -10.23
CA ALA A 200 11.95 5.60 -10.23
C ALA A 200 12.68 5.05 -8.99
N SER A 201 13.70 5.75 -8.50
CA SER A 201 14.45 5.36 -7.29
C SER A 201 13.63 5.43 -5.99
N SER A 202 12.47 6.07 -5.99
CA SER A 202 11.56 6.11 -4.83
C SER A 202 10.57 4.95 -4.81
N ILE A 203 10.39 4.23 -5.92
CA ILE A 203 9.43 3.13 -6.04
C ILE A 203 10.10 1.85 -5.49
N GLY A 204 9.58 1.35 -4.39
CA GLY A 204 10.07 0.13 -3.73
C GLY A 204 9.24 -1.11 -4.05
N GLN A 205 8.01 -0.92 -4.52
CA GLN A 205 7.08 -2.00 -4.90
C GLN A 205 6.04 -1.45 -5.87
N MET A 206 5.50 -2.33 -6.74
CA MET A 206 4.36 -2.03 -7.59
C MET A 206 3.24 -3.04 -7.36
N HIS A 207 2.00 -2.57 -7.40
CA HIS A 207 0.82 -3.43 -7.48
C HIS A 207 0.22 -3.41 -8.88
N LEU A 208 -0.24 -4.58 -9.28
CA LEU A 208 -1.01 -4.81 -10.51
C LEU A 208 -2.27 -5.59 -10.15
N ALA A 209 -3.40 -5.07 -10.56
CA ALA A 209 -4.70 -5.69 -10.29
C ALA A 209 -5.66 -5.50 -11.47
N GLY A 210 -6.79 -6.19 -11.40
CA GLY A 210 -7.92 -5.94 -12.27
C GLY A 210 -9.00 -5.14 -11.54
N HIS A 211 -9.84 -4.46 -12.31
CA HIS A 211 -10.92 -3.61 -11.83
C HIS A 211 -12.26 -4.03 -12.43
N THR A 212 -13.34 -3.49 -11.90
CA THR A 212 -14.69 -3.64 -12.45
C THR A 212 -15.07 -2.39 -13.24
N VAL A 213 -15.62 -2.59 -14.44
CA VAL A 213 -16.19 -1.53 -15.27
C VAL A 213 -17.68 -1.43 -14.95
N THR A 214 -18.14 -0.23 -14.58
CA THR A 214 -19.56 0.09 -14.40
C THR A 214 -20.01 1.10 -15.46
N ASP A 215 -21.29 1.45 -15.48
CA ASP A 215 -21.81 2.45 -16.41
C ASP A 215 -21.24 3.86 -16.12
N ASP A 216 -20.87 4.14 -14.88
CA ASP A 216 -20.46 5.47 -14.43
C ASP A 216 -18.94 5.62 -14.22
N CYS A 217 -18.24 4.56 -13.81
CA CYS A 217 -16.82 4.62 -13.48
C CYS A 217 -16.14 3.24 -13.47
N LEU A 218 -14.82 3.24 -13.37
CA LEU A 218 -14.04 2.07 -13.02
C LEU A 218 -13.95 1.96 -11.49
N ILE A 219 -14.08 0.73 -10.96
CA ILE A 219 -13.96 0.44 -9.52
C ILE A 219 -12.82 -0.53 -9.31
N ASP A 220 -11.86 -0.16 -8.48
CA ASP A 220 -10.77 -1.04 -8.05
C ASP A 220 -11.33 -2.15 -7.16
N THR A 221 -11.38 -3.35 -7.69
CA THR A 221 -11.96 -4.52 -7.01
C THR A 221 -10.99 -5.67 -6.84
N HIS A 222 -9.85 -5.65 -7.54
CA HIS A 222 -8.92 -6.78 -7.63
C HIS A 222 -9.61 -8.10 -8.02
N GLY A 223 -10.75 -8.03 -8.71
CA GLY A 223 -11.64 -9.16 -9.00
C GLY A 223 -11.52 -9.73 -10.41
N SER A 224 -10.66 -9.19 -11.25
CA SER A 224 -10.46 -9.62 -12.64
C SER A 224 -8.98 -9.71 -12.99
N ALA A 225 -8.69 -10.26 -14.17
CA ALA A 225 -7.32 -10.23 -14.70
C ALA A 225 -6.88 -8.78 -14.98
N VAL A 226 -5.59 -8.53 -14.87
CA VAL A 226 -4.96 -7.26 -15.27
C VAL A 226 -5.23 -7.04 -16.75
N CYS A 227 -5.81 -5.90 -17.11
CA CYS A 227 -6.14 -5.58 -18.50
C CYS A 227 -4.93 -5.02 -19.28
N ASP A 228 -5.00 -5.10 -20.61
CA ASP A 228 -3.90 -4.64 -21.48
C ASP A 228 -3.48 -3.18 -21.23
N PRO A 229 -4.39 -2.21 -21.00
CA PRO A 229 -3.98 -0.84 -20.68
C PRO A 229 -3.18 -0.71 -19.37
N VAL A 230 -3.50 -1.50 -18.35
CA VAL A 230 -2.73 -1.52 -17.09
C VAL A 230 -1.34 -2.12 -17.32
N TRP A 231 -1.24 -3.19 -18.13
CA TRP A 231 0.06 -3.74 -18.55
C TRP A 231 0.89 -2.74 -19.34
N ALA A 232 0.27 -2.02 -20.30
CA ALA A 232 0.96 -0.98 -21.05
C ALA A 232 1.48 0.14 -20.15
N LEU A 233 0.70 0.55 -19.14
CA LEU A 233 1.13 1.55 -18.17
C LEU A 233 2.25 1.05 -17.26
N TYR A 234 2.25 -0.23 -16.91
CA TYR A 234 3.36 -0.86 -16.18
C TYR A 234 4.67 -0.87 -16.97
N ASP A 235 4.60 -1.07 -18.30
CA ASP A 235 5.78 -1.05 -19.16
C ASP A 235 6.41 0.36 -19.28
N GLU A 236 5.62 1.43 -18.98
CA GLU A 236 6.09 2.83 -18.97
C GLU A 236 6.65 3.25 -17.59
N ALA A 237 6.36 2.48 -16.53
CA ALA A 237 6.73 2.81 -15.15
C ALA A 237 8.11 2.24 -14.76
#